data_e29ed217b6de30e344da7a4e909decc4
#
_entry.id   e29ed217b6de30e344da7a4e909decc4
#
_cell.length_a   1.000
_cell.length_b   1.000
_cell.length_c   1.000
_cell.angle_alpha   90.00
_cell.angle_beta   90.00
_cell.angle_gamma   90.00
#
_symmetry.space_group_name_H-M   'P 1'
#
loop_
_entity.id
_entity.type
_entity.pdbx_description
1 polymer ?
#
loop_
_entity_poly.entity_id
_entity_poly.type
_entity_poly.pdbx_seq_one_letter_code
_entity_poly.pdbx_strand_id
1 'polypeptide(L)'
;MKGHRIPLTLILIATLACTGRLLAQETANAQVEGEVATAPVELDGTVLLTVRGASSLPATERARRIEERLTAVAADTTIPVDSLRVLDSEGVSRLMAGDRMIMAVVDADASLEQVSRSTLAAIHLMRLRQAIVDYREARSASALRTNALNALGATAALIVAVVAVFWSWRRFDLLLNRRLRARIQSVGIQSFEVMRAERIWSALRNALMALRTLTQ
;
A
#
# COMPACT_ATOMS: atom_id res chain seq x y z
N MET A 1 -53.01 -27.10 9.90
CA MET A 1 -51.85 -27.00 10.79
C MET A 1 -50.77 -27.97 10.31
N LYS A 2 -49.79 -27.47 9.54
CA LYS A 2 -48.68 -28.28 9.01
C LYS A 2 -47.45 -28.00 9.88
N GLY A 3 -47.12 -28.99 10.76
CA GLY A 3 -45.94 -28.92 11.63
C GLY A 3 -44.65 -29.10 10.79
N HIS A 4 -43.80 -28.11 10.78
CA HIS A 4 -42.45 -28.21 10.25
C HIS A 4 -41.59 -29.03 11.22
N ARG A 5 -41.36 -30.29 10.86
CA ARG A 5 -40.34 -31.11 11.53
C ARG A 5 -38.98 -30.72 10.99
N ILE A 6 -38.22 -29.92 11.73
CA ILE A 6 -36.81 -29.64 11.43
C ILE A 6 -36.06 -30.97 11.63
N PRO A 7 -35.33 -31.49 10.62
CA PRO A 7 -34.65 -32.76 10.75
C PRO A 7 -33.52 -32.65 11.79
N LEU A 8 -33.53 -33.56 12.76
CA LEU A 8 -32.57 -33.66 13.86
C LEU A 8 -31.09 -33.70 13.39
N THR A 9 -30.87 -34.12 12.14
CA THR A 9 -29.57 -34.15 11.46
C THR A 9 -28.95 -32.79 11.24
N LEU A 10 -29.75 -31.73 11.07
CA LEU A 10 -29.25 -30.37 10.84
C LEU A 10 -28.69 -29.73 12.13
N ILE A 11 -29.23 -30.09 13.27
CA ILE A 11 -28.77 -29.65 14.59
C ILE A 11 -27.44 -30.33 14.95
N LEU A 12 -27.27 -31.63 14.59
CA LEU A 12 -26.03 -32.35 14.87
C LEU A 12 -24.83 -31.83 14.07
N ILE A 13 -25.04 -31.39 12.83
CA ILE A 13 -23.98 -30.84 11.98
C ILE A 13 -23.56 -29.45 12.48
N ALA A 14 -24.49 -28.64 12.99
CA ALA A 14 -24.17 -27.29 13.51
C ALA A 14 -23.35 -27.37 14.81
N THR A 15 -23.61 -28.34 15.69
CA THR A 15 -22.84 -28.53 16.93
C THR A 15 -21.41 -29.03 16.67
N LEU A 16 -21.22 -29.89 15.66
CA LEU A 16 -19.89 -30.41 15.32
C LEU A 16 -18.99 -29.33 14.68
N ALA A 17 -19.57 -28.38 13.91
CA ALA A 17 -18.83 -27.26 13.32
C ALA A 17 -18.38 -26.22 14.37
N CYS A 18 -19.12 -26.09 15.48
CA CYS A 18 -18.77 -25.14 16.54
C CYS A 18 -17.61 -25.64 17.42
N THR A 19 -17.57 -26.97 17.71
CA THR A 19 -16.46 -27.55 18.49
C THR A 19 -15.15 -27.58 17.71
N GLY A 20 -15.18 -27.80 16.39
CA GLY A 20 -13.99 -27.73 15.54
C GLY A 20 -13.33 -26.34 15.49
N ARG A 21 -14.14 -25.28 15.56
CA ARG A 21 -13.62 -23.90 15.60
C ARG A 21 -12.96 -23.52 16.93
N LEU A 22 -13.51 -24.00 18.05
CA LEU A 22 -12.92 -23.77 19.38
C LEU A 22 -11.56 -24.46 19.52
N LEU A 23 -11.42 -25.70 19.06
CA LEU A 23 -10.15 -26.44 19.11
C LEU A 23 -9.10 -25.86 18.16
N ALA A 24 -9.50 -25.35 16.99
CA ALA A 24 -8.60 -24.69 16.05
C ALA A 24 -8.10 -23.34 16.57
N GLN A 25 -8.90 -22.64 17.36
CA GLN A 25 -8.52 -21.36 17.97
C GLN A 25 -7.59 -21.54 19.17
N GLU A 26 -7.77 -22.60 19.93
CA GLU A 26 -6.93 -22.97 21.07
C GLU A 26 -5.53 -23.46 20.62
N THR A 27 -5.45 -24.23 19.52
CA THR A 27 -4.18 -24.63 18.90
C THR A 27 -3.45 -23.46 18.23
N ALA A 28 -4.16 -22.50 17.64
CA ALA A 28 -3.57 -21.29 17.10
C ALA A 28 -3.00 -20.39 18.21
N ASN A 29 -3.67 -20.28 19.35
CA ASN A 29 -3.15 -19.52 20.50
C ASN A 29 -1.98 -20.25 21.21
N ALA A 30 -1.99 -21.56 21.28
CA ALA A 30 -0.90 -22.33 21.89
C ALA A 30 0.39 -22.30 21.05
N GLN A 31 0.32 -22.10 19.73
CA GLN A 31 1.50 -21.93 18.87
C GLN A 31 2.13 -20.54 18.96
N VAL A 32 1.40 -19.53 19.45
CA VAL A 32 1.92 -18.16 19.63
C VAL A 32 2.73 -18.00 20.91
N GLU A 33 2.58 -18.86 21.89
CA GLU A 33 3.31 -18.76 23.17
C GLU A 33 4.79 -19.17 23.10
N GLY A 34 5.24 -19.81 22.00
CA GLY A 34 6.65 -20.18 21.79
C GLY A 34 7.36 -19.29 20.77
N GLU A 35 6.65 -18.49 19.99
CA GLU A 35 7.25 -17.62 18.96
C GLU A 35 7.64 -16.28 19.57
N VAL A 36 8.91 -15.98 19.49
CA VAL A 36 9.45 -14.70 19.98
C VAL A 36 8.76 -13.57 19.25
N ALA A 37 7.94 -12.81 19.96
CA ALA A 37 7.20 -11.68 19.37
C ALA A 37 8.19 -10.68 18.74
N THR A 38 8.13 -10.56 17.41
CA THR A 38 8.94 -9.63 16.63
C THR A 38 8.02 -8.67 15.85
N ALA A 39 8.54 -7.50 15.50
CA ALA A 39 7.83 -6.55 14.67
C ALA A 39 8.79 -5.90 13.66
N PRO A 40 8.38 -5.68 12.41
CA PRO A 40 9.15 -4.95 11.43
C PRO A 40 9.23 -3.47 11.81
N VAL A 41 10.34 -2.83 11.45
CA VAL A 41 10.53 -1.38 11.48
C VAL A 41 10.58 -0.90 10.05
N GLU A 42 9.71 0.04 9.73
CA GLU A 42 9.53 0.55 8.37
C GLU A 42 9.89 2.03 8.28
N LEU A 43 10.33 2.44 7.10
CA LEU A 43 10.43 3.84 6.71
C LEU A 43 9.83 3.98 5.31
N ASP A 44 8.82 4.83 5.17
CA ASP A 44 8.15 5.08 3.90
C ASP A 44 7.60 3.80 3.22
N GLY A 45 7.07 2.86 4.03
CA GLY A 45 6.53 1.57 3.57
C GLY A 45 7.58 0.51 3.22
N THR A 46 8.87 0.80 3.45
CA THR A 46 9.95 -0.16 3.23
C THR A 46 10.41 -0.73 4.56
N VAL A 47 10.34 -2.06 4.71
CA VAL A 47 10.84 -2.78 5.89
C VAL A 47 12.36 -2.73 5.90
N LEU A 48 12.95 -2.19 6.97
CA LEU A 48 14.40 -2.03 7.12
C LEU A 48 15.03 -3.12 7.99
N LEU A 49 14.37 -3.46 9.07
CA LEU A 49 14.85 -4.42 10.05
C LEU A 49 13.67 -4.94 10.89
N THR A 50 13.92 -5.98 11.66
CA THR A 50 12.95 -6.55 12.61
C THR A 50 13.47 -6.42 14.03
N VAL A 51 12.61 -6.05 14.96
CA VAL A 51 12.95 -5.92 16.37
C VAL A 51 12.17 -6.89 17.22
N ARG A 52 12.78 -7.38 18.29
CA ARG A 52 12.14 -8.21 19.30
C ARG A 52 11.48 -7.34 20.37
N GLY A 53 10.40 -7.83 20.95
CA GLY A 53 9.83 -7.24 22.16
C GLY A 53 10.79 -7.37 23.35
N ALA A 54 10.80 -6.38 24.23
CA ALA A 54 11.44 -6.44 25.53
C ALA A 54 10.39 -6.76 26.61
N SER A 55 10.83 -7.23 27.78
CA SER A 55 9.92 -7.65 28.87
C SER A 55 8.90 -6.60 29.30
N SER A 56 9.21 -5.32 29.11
CA SER A 56 8.33 -4.18 29.44
C SER A 56 7.77 -3.45 28.23
N LEU A 57 8.15 -3.84 27.01
CA LEU A 57 7.77 -3.15 25.78
C LEU A 57 7.48 -4.15 24.65
N PRO A 58 6.22 -4.30 24.21
CA PRO A 58 5.87 -5.17 23.10
C PRO A 58 6.64 -4.81 21.81
N ALA A 59 6.92 -5.81 20.97
CA ALA A 59 7.68 -5.62 19.73
C ALA A 59 7.08 -4.53 18.82
N THR A 60 5.77 -4.54 18.66
CA THR A 60 5.02 -3.56 17.85
C THR A 60 5.18 -2.13 18.36
N GLU A 61 5.09 -1.93 19.66
CA GLU A 61 5.26 -0.62 20.27
C GLU A 61 6.71 -0.15 20.19
N ARG A 62 7.67 -1.09 20.33
CA ARG A 62 9.09 -0.80 20.14
C ARG A 62 9.39 -0.38 18.70
N ALA A 63 8.87 -1.12 17.71
CA ALA A 63 9.01 -0.81 16.29
C ALA A 63 8.44 0.58 15.99
N ARG A 64 7.22 0.85 16.40
CA ARG A 64 6.56 2.15 16.20
C ARG A 64 7.37 3.33 16.74
N ARG A 65 7.93 3.21 17.96
CA ARG A 65 8.78 4.26 18.54
C ARG A 65 10.08 4.47 17.76
N ILE A 66 10.64 3.40 17.18
CA ILE A 66 11.84 3.50 16.33
C ILE A 66 11.46 4.20 15.01
N GLU A 67 10.38 3.82 14.39
CA GLU A 67 9.85 4.44 13.16
C GLU A 67 9.60 5.94 13.32
N GLU A 68 8.98 6.35 14.42
CA GLU A 68 8.73 7.75 14.72
C GLU A 68 10.03 8.57 14.82
N ARG A 69 11.03 8.03 15.54
CA ARG A 69 12.34 8.68 15.68
C ARG A 69 13.10 8.69 14.36
N LEU A 70 13.08 7.57 13.64
CA LEU A 70 13.73 7.45 12.34
C LEU A 70 13.15 8.41 11.32
N THR A 71 11.81 8.49 11.25
CA THR A 71 11.10 9.44 10.37
C THR A 71 11.45 10.88 10.72
N ALA A 72 11.50 11.23 12.00
CA ALA A 72 11.88 12.55 12.45
C ALA A 72 13.32 12.91 12.05
N VAL A 73 14.26 11.95 12.16
CA VAL A 73 15.65 12.14 11.72
C VAL A 73 15.76 12.20 10.19
N ALA A 74 15.02 11.37 9.48
CA ALA A 74 15.03 11.37 8.02
C ALA A 74 14.48 12.68 7.42
N ALA A 75 13.43 13.23 8.03
CA ALA A 75 12.82 14.49 7.60
C ALA A 75 13.67 15.72 7.93
N ASP A 76 14.50 15.64 8.97
CA ASP A 76 15.35 16.75 9.41
C ASP A 76 16.67 16.77 8.61
N THR A 77 16.70 17.58 7.55
CA THR A 77 17.88 17.72 6.69
C THR A 77 19.06 18.43 7.37
N THR A 78 18.88 19.04 8.53
CA THR A 78 19.96 19.67 9.29
C THR A 78 20.88 18.64 9.94
N ILE A 79 20.41 17.39 10.11
CA ILE A 79 21.21 16.28 10.64
C ILE A 79 21.94 15.60 9.47
N PRO A 80 23.28 15.70 9.38
CA PRO A 80 24.03 15.03 8.32
C PRO A 80 23.91 13.51 8.46
N VAL A 81 23.80 12.78 7.33
CA VAL A 81 23.76 11.31 7.34
C VAL A 81 25.04 10.72 7.95
N ASP A 82 26.17 11.39 7.77
CA ASP A 82 27.45 10.99 8.32
C ASP A 82 27.55 11.14 9.85
N SER A 83 26.62 11.87 10.48
CA SER A 83 26.53 11.97 11.93
C SER A 83 25.95 10.71 12.59
N LEU A 84 25.48 9.74 11.79
CA LEU A 84 24.99 8.45 12.28
C LEU A 84 26.15 7.62 12.81
N ARG A 85 26.08 7.24 14.09
CA ARG A 85 27.11 6.47 14.79
C ARG A 85 26.50 5.47 15.75
N VAL A 86 27.28 4.46 16.09
CA VAL A 86 26.97 3.52 17.18
C VAL A 86 27.72 3.97 18.43
N LEU A 87 27.02 4.05 19.54
CA LEU A 87 27.58 4.23 20.88
C LEU A 87 27.36 2.95 21.65
N ASP A 88 28.45 2.20 21.84
CA ASP A 88 28.45 0.99 22.65
C ASP A 88 28.54 1.31 24.13
N SER A 89 27.67 0.67 24.91
CA SER A 89 27.67 0.67 26.37
C SER A 89 27.52 -0.77 26.87
N GLU A 90 27.70 -1.01 28.13
CA GLU A 90 27.50 -2.34 28.72
C GLU A 90 26.08 -2.84 28.43
N GLY A 91 25.96 -3.93 27.65
CA GLY A 91 24.71 -4.59 27.32
C GLY A 91 23.84 -3.91 26.23
N VAL A 92 24.21 -2.73 25.72
CA VAL A 92 23.37 -1.98 24.76
C VAL A 92 24.23 -1.22 23.75
N SER A 93 23.92 -1.36 22.44
CA SER A 93 24.50 -0.53 21.37
C SER A 93 23.45 0.46 20.90
N ARG A 94 23.67 1.76 21.14
CA ARG A 94 22.75 2.83 20.76
C ARG A 94 23.11 3.38 19.39
N LEU A 95 22.14 3.44 18.47
CA LEU A 95 22.30 4.07 17.18
C LEU A 95 21.80 5.52 17.28
N MET A 96 22.74 6.44 17.05
CA MET A 96 22.54 7.87 17.20
C MET A 96 22.66 8.59 15.87
N ALA A 97 21.87 9.65 15.68
CA ALA A 97 22.03 10.63 14.62
C ALA A 97 22.31 12.00 15.25
N GLY A 98 23.57 12.44 15.23
CA GLY A 98 24.00 13.53 16.08
C GLY A 98 23.75 13.22 17.56
N ASP A 99 22.91 14.02 18.21
CA ASP A 99 22.55 13.84 19.62
C ASP A 99 21.20 13.10 19.81
N ARG A 100 20.52 12.76 18.73
CA ARG A 100 19.22 12.06 18.78
C ARG A 100 19.42 10.56 18.70
N MET A 101 18.85 9.83 19.67
CA MET A 101 18.83 8.37 19.64
C MET A 101 17.71 7.89 18.72
N ILE A 102 18.05 7.04 17.73
CA ILE A 102 17.08 6.37 16.85
C ILE A 102 16.59 5.09 17.52
N MET A 103 17.53 4.18 17.82
CA MET A 103 17.21 2.89 18.41
C MET A 103 18.34 2.38 19.30
N ALA A 104 18.02 1.37 20.09
CA ALA A 104 18.98 0.62 20.89
C ALA A 104 18.93 -0.87 20.48
N VAL A 105 20.06 -1.47 20.21
CA VAL A 105 20.25 -2.90 19.94
C VAL A 105 20.69 -3.56 21.23
N VAL A 106 19.98 -4.62 21.64
CA VAL A 106 20.30 -5.41 22.84
C VAL A 106 20.74 -6.80 22.44
N ASP A 107 21.39 -7.53 23.38
CA ASP A 107 21.89 -8.88 23.11
C ASP A 107 20.76 -9.85 22.70
N ALA A 108 19.53 -9.61 23.17
CA ALA A 108 18.36 -10.38 22.77
C ALA A 108 18.00 -10.22 21.28
N ASP A 109 18.25 -9.05 20.67
CA ASP A 109 18.08 -8.84 19.23
C ASP A 109 19.16 -9.59 18.45
N ALA A 110 20.42 -9.53 18.93
CA ALA A 110 21.56 -10.16 18.29
C ALA A 110 21.46 -11.69 18.31
N SER A 111 20.84 -12.26 19.34
CA SER A 111 20.62 -13.70 19.44
C SER A 111 19.65 -14.25 18.40
N LEU A 112 18.70 -13.44 17.91
CA LEU A 112 17.78 -13.83 16.83
C LEU A 112 18.53 -14.02 15.51
N GLU A 113 19.45 -13.12 15.21
CA GLU A 113 20.23 -13.11 13.97
C GLU A 113 21.52 -13.97 14.09
N GLN A 114 21.76 -14.58 15.25
CA GLN A 114 22.96 -15.40 15.55
C GLN A 114 24.29 -14.67 15.29
N VAL A 115 24.31 -13.37 15.50
CA VAL A 115 25.48 -12.49 15.33
C VAL A 115 25.84 -11.77 16.62
N SER A 116 27.01 -11.16 16.68
CA SER A 116 27.37 -10.30 17.83
C SER A 116 26.53 -9.00 17.77
N ARG A 117 26.21 -8.43 18.93
CA ARG A 117 25.49 -7.16 19.06
C ARG A 117 26.15 -6.02 18.27
N SER A 118 27.46 -5.92 18.33
CA SER A 118 28.24 -4.91 17.60
C SER A 118 28.10 -5.09 16.08
N THR A 119 28.14 -6.33 15.60
CA THR A 119 27.92 -6.64 14.18
C THR A 119 26.51 -6.28 13.75
N LEU A 120 25.51 -6.66 14.55
CA LEU A 120 24.12 -6.32 14.25
C LEU A 120 23.89 -4.79 14.24
N ALA A 121 24.44 -4.09 15.23
CA ALA A 121 24.37 -2.64 15.30
C ALA A 121 25.02 -1.96 14.07
N ALA A 122 26.16 -2.47 13.60
CA ALA A 122 26.81 -1.97 12.38
C ALA A 122 25.96 -2.21 11.13
N ILE A 123 25.36 -3.39 10.99
CA ILE A 123 24.44 -3.72 9.88
C ILE A 123 23.22 -2.79 9.92
N HIS A 124 22.61 -2.62 11.07
CA HIS A 124 21.46 -1.72 11.21
C HIS A 124 21.84 -0.27 10.89
N LEU A 125 23.01 0.19 11.36
CA LEU A 125 23.49 1.53 11.03
C LEU A 125 23.59 1.77 9.52
N MET A 126 24.15 0.79 8.78
CA MET A 126 24.27 0.87 7.33
C MET A 126 22.89 0.92 6.66
N ARG A 127 21.95 0.06 7.08
CA ARG A 127 20.59 0.03 6.56
C ARG A 127 19.85 1.34 6.83
N LEU A 128 19.92 1.86 8.06
CA LEU A 128 19.30 3.14 8.43
C LEU A 128 19.90 4.31 7.66
N ARG A 129 21.25 4.32 7.48
CA ARG A 129 21.92 5.36 6.69
C ARG A 129 21.42 5.38 5.26
N GLN A 130 21.36 4.22 4.60
CA GLN A 130 20.86 4.10 3.24
C GLN A 130 19.38 4.53 3.15
N ALA A 131 18.55 4.05 4.07
CA ALA A 131 17.12 4.39 4.09
C ALA A 131 16.87 5.90 4.26
N ILE A 132 17.66 6.59 5.09
CA ILE A 132 17.56 8.05 5.24
C ILE A 132 17.96 8.77 3.96
N VAL A 133 19.01 8.30 3.27
CA VAL A 133 19.43 8.86 1.98
C VAL A 133 18.30 8.70 0.96
N ASP A 134 17.78 7.49 0.79
CA ASP A 134 16.70 7.18 -0.16
C ASP A 134 15.43 7.99 0.15
N TYR A 135 15.07 8.12 1.43
CA TYR A 135 13.95 8.94 1.89
C TYR A 135 14.09 10.42 1.50
N ARG A 136 15.28 10.99 1.68
CA ARG A 136 15.57 12.38 1.33
C ARG A 136 15.65 12.58 -0.18
N GLU A 137 16.25 11.63 -0.89
CA GLU A 137 16.36 11.67 -2.35
C GLU A 137 14.97 11.62 -3.01
N ALA A 138 14.10 10.72 -2.55
CA ALA A 138 12.73 10.63 -3.05
C ALA A 138 11.92 11.93 -2.87
N ARG A 139 12.25 12.73 -1.85
CA ARG A 139 11.60 14.01 -1.53
C ARG A 139 12.38 15.23 -2.02
N SER A 140 13.47 15.01 -2.73
CA SER A 140 14.27 16.09 -3.32
C SER A 140 13.49 16.85 -4.39
N ALA A 141 13.81 18.11 -4.58
CA ALA A 141 13.18 18.95 -5.60
C ALA A 141 13.37 18.39 -7.03
N SER A 142 14.47 17.70 -7.28
CA SER A 142 14.76 17.01 -8.55
C SER A 142 13.85 15.84 -8.79
N ALA A 143 13.65 14.96 -7.79
CA ALA A 143 12.74 13.81 -7.87
C ALA A 143 11.30 14.28 -8.07
N LEU A 144 10.86 15.30 -7.32
CA LEU A 144 9.53 15.89 -7.46
C LEU A 144 9.28 16.47 -8.86
N ARG A 145 10.27 17.18 -9.43
CA ARG A 145 10.17 17.70 -10.80
C ARG A 145 10.08 16.58 -11.83
N THR A 146 10.91 15.55 -11.72
CA THR A 146 10.90 14.42 -12.65
C THR A 146 9.57 13.67 -12.58
N ASN A 147 9.06 13.41 -11.37
CA ASN A 147 7.78 12.76 -11.18
C ASN A 147 6.61 13.60 -11.71
N ALA A 148 6.65 14.93 -11.51
CA ALA A 148 5.65 15.85 -12.06
C ALA A 148 5.67 15.86 -13.59
N LEU A 149 6.85 15.90 -14.21
CA LEU A 149 6.99 15.85 -15.66
C LEU A 149 6.51 14.53 -16.25
N ASN A 150 6.81 13.41 -15.60
CA ASN A 150 6.34 12.10 -16.02
C ASN A 150 4.80 11.99 -15.90
N ALA A 151 4.22 12.51 -14.82
CA ALA A 151 2.76 12.55 -14.64
C ALA A 151 2.09 13.43 -15.70
N LEU A 152 2.64 14.60 -16.01
CA LEU A 152 2.15 15.47 -17.07
C LEU A 152 2.25 14.79 -18.44
N GLY A 153 3.37 14.12 -18.73
CA GLY A 153 3.57 13.37 -19.97
C GLY A 153 2.55 12.22 -20.13
N ALA A 154 2.34 11.46 -19.08
CA ALA A 154 1.34 10.39 -19.07
C ALA A 154 -0.09 10.91 -19.27
N THR A 155 -0.43 12.04 -18.61
CA THR A 155 -1.74 12.69 -18.76
C THR A 155 -1.93 13.23 -20.18
N ALA A 156 -0.92 13.86 -20.77
CA ALA A 156 -0.96 14.34 -22.14
C ALA A 156 -1.12 13.18 -23.13
N ALA A 157 -0.38 12.09 -22.95
CA ALA A 157 -0.51 10.90 -23.80
C ALA A 157 -1.92 10.28 -23.70
N LEU A 158 -2.51 10.23 -22.50
CA LEU A 158 -3.88 9.76 -22.30
C LEU A 158 -4.89 10.66 -23.03
N ILE A 159 -4.75 11.99 -22.95
CA ILE A 159 -5.64 12.94 -23.65
C ILE A 159 -5.54 12.72 -25.15
N VAL A 160 -4.33 12.60 -25.70
CA VAL A 160 -4.12 12.34 -27.13
C VAL A 160 -4.76 11.02 -27.56
N ALA A 161 -4.60 9.95 -26.75
CA ALA A 161 -5.22 8.65 -27.03
C ALA A 161 -6.76 8.76 -27.05
N VAL A 162 -7.37 9.43 -26.08
CA VAL A 162 -8.82 9.64 -26.00
C VAL A 162 -9.33 10.45 -27.22
N VAL A 163 -8.62 11.52 -27.58
CA VAL A 163 -8.96 12.33 -28.76
C VAL A 163 -8.84 11.50 -30.04
N ALA A 164 -7.79 10.69 -30.18
CA ALA A 164 -7.57 9.83 -31.34
C ALA A 164 -8.67 8.78 -31.47
N VAL A 165 -9.08 8.15 -30.35
CA VAL A 165 -10.19 7.19 -30.33
C VAL A 165 -11.50 7.87 -30.74
N PHE A 166 -11.78 9.06 -30.15
CA PHE A 166 -13.00 9.82 -30.49
C PHE A 166 -13.01 10.25 -31.96
N TRP A 167 -11.87 10.71 -32.49
CA TRP A 167 -11.74 11.11 -33.90
C TRP A 167 -11.85 9.91 -34.87
N SER A 168 -11.25 8.77 -34.50
CA SER A 168 -11.35 7.52 -35.25
C SER A 168 -12.81 7.05 -35.32
N TRP A 169 -13.54 7.10 -34.18
CA TRP A 169 -14.93 6.71 -34.11
C TRP A 169 -15.82 7.62 -35.00
N ARG A 170 -15.58 8.94 -34.92
CA ARG A 170 -16.30 9.90 -35.78
C ARG A 170 -16.01 9.68 -37.26
N ARG A 171 -14.78 9.32 -37.61
CA ARG A 171 -14.40 9.03 -38.99
C ARG A 171 -15.02 7.72 -39.47
N PHE A 172 -15.09 6.73 -38.59
CA PHE A 172 -15.76 5.45 -38.88
C PHE A 172 -17.28 5.63 -39.13
N ASP A 173 -17.96 6.43 -38.31
CA ASP A 173 -19.39 6.75 -38.51
C ASP A 173 -19.64 7.46 -39.84
N LEU A 174 -18.77 8.38 -40.24
CA LEU A 174 -18.86 9.06 -41.52
C LEU A 174 -18.68 8.11 -42.73
N LEU A 175 -17.73 7.16 -42.61
CA LEU A 175 -17.49 6.16 -43.66
C LEU A 175 -18.62 5.14 -43.74
N LEU A 176 -19.16 4.71 -42.62
CA LEU A 176 -20.28 3.79 -42.54
C LEU A 176 -21.54 4.42 -43.15
N ASN A 177 -21.83 5.68 -42.78
CA ASN A 177 -22.99 6.43 -43.32
C ASN A 177 -22.86 6.66 -44.84
N ARG A 178 -21.64 6.89 -45.35
CA ARG A 178 -21.45 7.02 -46.82
C ARG A 178 -21.65 5.69 -47.55
N ARG A 179 -21.22 4.57 -47.01
CA ARG A 179 -21.42 3.25 -47.63
C ARG A 179 -22.84 2.71 -47.45
N LEU A 180 -23.50 3.00 -46.34
CA LEU A 180 -24.86 2.56 -46.09
C LEU A 180 -25.90 3.41 -46.89
N ARG A 181 -25.70 4.74 -47.04
CA ARG A 181 -26.56 5.57 -47.87
C ARG A 181 -26.51 5.18 -49.36
N ALA A 182 -25.40 4.65 -49.84
CA ALA A 182 -25.29 4.16 -51.22
C ALA A 182 -26.07 2.86 -51.47
N ARG A 183 -26.47 2.12 -50.42
CA ARG A 183 -27.26 0.87 -50.56
C ARG A 183 -28.71 0.97 -50.09
N ILE A 184 -29.11 2.03 -49.38
CA ILE A 184 -30.46 2.15 -48.83
C ILE A 184 -31.12 3.41 -49.39
N GLN A 185 -31.30 3.46 -50.68
CA GLN A 185 -32.19 4.46 -51.34
C GLN A 185 -33.64 4.01 -51.44
N SER A 186 -34.06 2.93 -50.74
CA SER A 186 -35.39 2.37 -50.91
C SER A 186 -36.16 1.99 -49.64
N VAL A 187 -35.76 2.37 -48.44
CA VAL A 187 -36.62 2.17 -47.25
C VAL A 187 -36.54 3.38 -46.34
N GLY A 188 -37.60 4.18 -46.35
CA GLY A 188 -37.76 5.32 -45.43
C GLY A 188 -38.05 4.87 -44.02
N ILE A 189 -37.12 5.15 -43.10
CA ILE A 189 -37.38 5.13 -41.65
C ILE A 189 -36.70 6.34 -41.04
N GLN A 190 -37.48 7.41 -40.86
CA GLN A 190 -37.11 8.63 -40.13
C GLN A 190 -37.36 8.47 -38.65
N SER A 191 -36.60 7.68 -37.90
CA SER A 191 -36.84 7.60 -36.45
C SER A 191 -35.64 7.25 -35.56
N PHE A 192 -34.40 7.29 -36.07
CA PHE A 192 -33.26 6.80 -35.26
C PHE A 192 -32.25 7.85 -34.77
N GLU A 193 -32.44 9.14 -35.09
CA GLU A 193 -31.43 10.17 -34.76
C GLU A 193 -31.58 10.81 -33.38
N VAL A 194 -32.78 10.76 -32.77
CA VAL A 194 -33.02 11.47 -31.50
C VAL A 194 -32.56 10.69 -30.27
N MET A 195 -32.47 9.36 -30.34
CA MET A 195 -32.13 8.52 -29.15
C MET A 195 -30.64 8.39 -28.85
N ARG A 196 -29.75 8.87 -29.71
CA ARG A 196 -28.29 8.69 -29.53
C ARG A 196 -27.64 9.82 -28.73
N ALA A 197 -28.14 11.03 -28.85
CA ALA A 197 -27.60 12.19 -28.14
C ALA A 197 -27.86 12.13 -26.61
N GLU A 198 -29.05 11.67 -26.22
CA GLU A 198 -29.40 11.61 -24.78
C GLU A 198 -28.61 10.58 -23.98
N ARG A 199 -28.24 9.43 -24.59
CA ARG A 199 -27.44 8.40 -23.90
C ARG A 199 -26.00 8.84 -23.66
N ILE A 200 -25.41 9.60 -24.56
CA ILE A 200 -24.04 10.11 -24.41
C ILE A 200 -24.01 11.19 -23.33
N TRP A 201 -25.01 12.07 -23.28
CA TRP A 201 -25.11 13.10 -22.25
C TRP A 201 -25.38 12.52 -20.84
N SER A 202 -26.17 11.47 -20.74
CA SER A 202 -26.42 10.80 -19.46
C SER A 202 -25.18 10.05 -18.95
N ALA A 203 -24.43 9.39 -19.83
CA ALA A 203 -23.18 8.72 -19.47
C ALA A 203 -22.10 9.71 -19.04
N LEU A 204 -21.95 10.85 -19.73
CA LEU A 204 -20.97 11.89 -19.39
C LEU A 204 -21.32 12.56 -18.05
N ARG A 205 -22.60 12.82 -17.80
CA ARG A 205 -23.08 13.40 -16.53
C ARG A 205 -22.87 12.45 -15.35
N ASN A 206 -23.10 11.15 -15.55
CA ASN A 206 -22.88 10.14 -14.52
C ASN A 206 -21.39 9.94 -14.23
N ALA A 207 -20.52 10.01 -15.23
CA ALA A 207 -19.07 9.97 -15.05
C ALA A 207 -18.55 11.20 -14.27
N LEU A 208 -19.06 12.40 -14.56
CA LEU A 208 -18.71 13.63 -13.83
C LEU A 208 -19.23 13.62 -12.39
N MET A 209 -20.41 13.04 -12.15
CA MET A 209 -20.94 12.88 -10.78
C MET A 209 -20.13 11.88 -9.97
N ALA A 210 -19.71 10.75 -10.56
CA ALA A 210 -18.85 9.77 -9.92
C ALA A 210 -17.47 10.34 -9.58
N LEU A 211 -16.91 11.22 -10.40
CA LEU A 211 -15.64 11.90 -10.12
C LEU A 211 -15.76 12.87 -8.94
N ARG A 212 -16.90 13.53 -8.80
CA ARG A 212 -17.15 14.47 -7.70
C ARG A 212 -17.31 13.79 -6.33
N THR A 213 -17.82 12.54 -6.30
CA THR A 213 -17.96 11.76 -5.04
C THR A 213 -16.65 11.12 -4.58
N LEU A 214 -15.63 11.05 -5.45
CA LEU A 214 -14.30 10.53 -5.10
C LEU A 214 -13.36 11.61 -4.52
N THR A 215 -13.77 12.89 -4.51
CA THR A 215 -12.97 14.03 -4.02
C THR A 215 -13.51 14.61 -2.70
N GLN A 216 -14.45 13.95 -2.05
CA GLN A 216 -14.90 14.22 -0.68
C GLN A 216 -14.49 13.08 0.26
#